data_af1c94f3e388d07d80e6d3820b0d1285
#
_entry.id   af1c94f3e388d07d80e6d3820b0d1285
#
_cell.length_a   1.000
_cell.length_b   1.000
_cell.length_c   1.000
_cell.angle_alpha   90.00
_cell.angle_beta   90.00
_cell.angle_gamma   90.00
#
_symmetry.space_group_name_H-M   'P 1'
#
loop_
_entity.id
_entity.type
_entity.pdbx_description
1 polymer ?
#
loop_
_entity_poly.entity_id
_entity_poly.type
_entity_poly.pdbx_seq_one_letter_code
_entity_poly.pdbx_strand_id
1 'polypeptide(L)'
;MGDDTGTLRIGIVSGPMVAIPPPGYAGTERIVAVLVDELISRGHDVTLIGPGDSRVNAELVPTIDQALWSSGMRGDMTPYLQVSIERAWAVCDRFDVIHSHLDTVSFSFARHCPTPVVHTLHGRLDVPGIPELLDEFREIPLVAISQSQRRWRPENNWVATVHHGLPLAEAPFGAEPGEYLAFVGRVAPEKGVDDAVELARATGHQLRIAAKVHEEDEQQLFAEIVQPAIDDGSATYEGELAADDRDRLLAGAAATVMLGAWPEPFGLVAIESMATGTPVIARRAGALAEIVDHGRTGFLVDDLQEAQLAVREAEELDRAEVRRLAVERFSVDSMVDEYEAVYRRLAAGSVDPSRSAGPVLTPR
;
A
#
# COMPACT_ATOMS: atom_id res chain seq x y z
N MET A 1 0.07 -17.48 -30.65
CA MET A 1 -0.64 -16.44 -29.92
C MET A 1 0.07 -15.15 -30.22
N GLY A 2 -0.56 -14.23 -30.94
CA GLY A 2 0.07 -12.96 -31.33
C GLY A 2 0.28 -12.12 -30.08
N ASP A 3 1.46 -11.56 -30.00
CA ASP A 3 1.83 -10.53 -29.02
C ASP A 3 0.99 -9.29 -29.34
N ASP A 4 -0.15 -9.13 -28.67
CA ASP A 4 -1.00 -7.94 -28.81
C ASP A 4 -0.41 -6.84 -27.91
N THR A 5 0.69 -6.23 -28.38
CA THR A 5 1.40 -5.14 -27.73
C THR A 5 0.75 -3.78 -27.99
N GLY A 6 -0.55 -3.78 -28.32
CA GLY A 6 -1.31 -2.55 -28.62
C GLY A 6 -1.36 -1.57 -27.42
N THR A 7 -1.26 -0.28 -27.74
CA THR A 7 -1.51 0.82 -26.77
C THR A 7 -2.94 0.74 -26.26
N LEU A 8 -3.14 0.79 -24.95
CA LEU A 8 -4.45 0.92 -24.30
C LEU A 8 -4.68 2.36 -23.84
N ARG A 9 -5.95 2.79 -23.86
CA ARG A 9 -6.41 4.01 -23.21
C ARG A 9 -6.89 3.65 -21.81
N ILE A 10 -6.15 4.11 -20.80
CA ILE A 10 -6.33 3.68 -19.39
C ILE A 10 -6.75 4.87 -18.55
N GLY A 11 -7.92 4.79 -17.91
CA GLY A 11 -8.35 5.76 -16.90
C GLY A 11 -7.93 5.28 -15.50
N ILE A 12 -7.07 6.02 -14.80
CA ILE A 12 -6.69 5.74 -13.41
C ILE A 12 -7.45 6.69 -12.49
N VAL A 13 -8.27 6.14 -11.60
CA VAL A 13 -9.09 6.94 -10.67
C VAL A 13 -8.48 6.91 -9.28
N SER A 14 -8.08 8.08 -8.77
CA SER A 14 -7.56 8.26 -7.41
C SER A 14 -8.54 9.02 -6.50
N GLY A 15 -8.35 8.88 -5.18
CA GLY A 15 -9.16 9.59 -4.20
C GLY A 15 -8.91 11.10 -4.17
N PRO A 16 -9.88 11.90 -3.65
CA PRO A 16 -9.75 13.35 -3.56
C PRO A 16 -8.88 13.83 -2.39
N MET A 17 -8.38 12.93 -1.53
CA MET A 17 -7.73 13.30 -0.28
C MET A 17 -6.32 13.84 -0.46
N VAL A 18 -5.54 13.22 -1.33
CA VAL A 18 -4.10 13.51 -1.51
C VAL A 18 -3.76 13.62 -2.99
N ALA A 19 -2.92 14.58 -3.34
CA ALA A 19 -2.42 14.76 -4.71
C ALA A 19 -1.46 13.62 -5.14
N ILE A 20 -1.35 13.39 -6.44
CA ILE A 20 -0.47 12.38 -7.05
C ILE A 20 0.69 13.11 -7.79
N PRO A 21 1.97 12.82 -7.47
CA PRO A 21 2.46 12.10 -6.30
C PRO A 21 2.16 12.85 -4.99
N PRO A 22 2.12 12.15 -3.85
CA PRO A 22 1.82 12.78 -2.58
C PRO A 22 3.01 13.67 -2.12
N PRO A 23 2.73 14.82 -1.47
CA PRO A 23 3.79 15.69 -0.93
C PRO A 23 4.48 15.10 0.32
N GLY A 24 3.90 14.09 0.95
CA GLY A 24 4.41 13.39 2.12
C GLY A 24 4.17 11.89 2.01
N TYR A 25 4.26 11.16 3.13
CA TYR A 25 4.03 9.72 3.11
C TYR A 25 2.54 9.39 2.97
N ALA A 26 2.17 8.83 1.83
CA ALA A 26 0.84 8.28 1.54
C ALA A 26 1.02 7.07 0.61
N GLY A 27 0.70 5.86 1.12
CA GLY A 27 1.05 4.60 0.47
C GLY A 27 0.37 4.41 -0.89
N THR A 28 -0.96 4.51 -0.92
CA THR A 28 -1.78 4.33 -2.13
C THR A 28 -1.37 5.29 -3.23
N GLU A 29 -1.24 6.57 -2.90
CA GLU A 29 -0.94 7.63 -3.88
C GLU A 29 0.46 7.48 -4.47
N ARG A 30 1.43 6.98 -3.69
CA ARG A 30 2.76 6.63 -4.22
C ARG A 30 2.70 5.50 -5.23
N ILE A 31 1.91 4.46 -4.94
CA ILE A 31 1.71 3.34 -5.88
C ILE A 31 1.01 3.81 -7.15
N VAL A 32 -0.02 4.65 -7.03
CA VAL A 32 -0.69 5.24 -8.20
C VAL A 32 0.27 6.07 -9.03
N ALA A 33 1.14 6.88 -8.40
CA ALA A 33 2.11 7.71 -9.11
C ALA A 33 3.08 6.85 -9.95
N VAL A 34 3.70 5.84 -9.36
CA VAL A 34 4.64 4.98 -10.08
C VAL A 34 3.95 4.12 -11.14
N LEU A 35 2.71 3.70 -10.91
CA LEU A 35 1.90 2.96 -11.88
C LEU A 35 1.60 3.83 -13.12
N VAL A 36 1.18 5.08 -12.92
CA VAL A 36 0.90 6.04 -14.00
C VAL A 36 2.15 6.30 -14.83
N ASP A 37 3.27 6.64 -14.18
CA ASP A 37 4.51 6.95 -14.88
C ASP A 37 5.05 5.76 -15.68
N GLU A 38 5.00 4.54 -15.12
CA GLU A 38 5.48 3.35 -15.82
C GLU A 38 4.57 2.95 -16.98
N LEU A 39 3.24 3.05 -16.84
CA LEU A 39 2.32 2.78 -17.96
C LEU A 39 2.55 3.73 -19.14
N ILE A 40 2.83 5.02 -18.87
CA ILE A 40 3.20 6.00 -19.88
C ILE A 40 4.54 5.62 -20.54
N SER A 41 5.53 5.24 -19.74
CA SER A 41 6.85 4.78 -20.21
C SER A 41 6.74 3.60 -21.18
N ARG A 42 5.75 2.71 -20.96
CA ARG A 42 5.43 1.56 -21.83
C ARG A 42 4.56 1.93 -23.04
N GLY A 43 4.21 3.19 -23.22
CA GLY A 43 3.51 3.69 -24.41
C GLY A 43 1.99 3.57 -24.36
N HIS A 44 1.39 3.41 -23.17
CA HIS A 44 -0.05 3.52 -23.00
C HIS A 44 -0.53 4.98 -22.96
N ASP A 45 -1.79 5.20 -23.35
CA ASP A 45 -2.48 6.49 -23.23
C ASP A 45 -3.19 6.52 -21.87
N VAL A 46 -2.56 7.20 -20.91
CA VAL A 46 -3.02 7.21 -19.51
C VAL A 46 -3.62 8.56 -19.14
N THR A 47 -4.80 8.52 -18.56
CA THR A 47 -5.45 9.70 -17.96
C THR A 47 -5.61 9.46 -16.45
N LEU A 48 -5.04 10.37 -15.63
CA LEU A 48 -5.32 10.41 -14.20
C LEU A 48 -6.60 11.19 -13.93
N ILE A 49 -7.51 10.59 -13.18
CA ILE A 49 -8.76 11.23 -12.73
C ILE A 49 -8.64 11.39 -11.21
N GLY A 50 -8.35 12.60 -10.76
CA GLY A 50 -7.99 12.85 -9.35
C GLY A 50 -7.90 14.33 -9.01
N PRO A 51 -7.26 14.72 -7.89
CA PRO A 51 -7.09 16.10 -7.48
C PRO A 51 -6.37 16.96 -8.51
N GLY A 52 -6.85 18.19 -8.72
CA GLY A 52 -6.34 19.11 -9.74
C GLY A 52 -4.93 19.67 -9.45
N ASP A 53 -4.43 19.54 -8.23
CA ASP A 53 -3.06 19.87 -7.85
C ASP A 53 -2.07 18.71 -8.02
N SER A 54 -2.51 17.57 -8.57
CA SER A 54 -1.64 16.44 -8.93
C SER A 54 -0.62 16.84 -10.02
N ARG A 55 0.57 16.23 -9.98
CA ARG A 55 1.70 16.53 -10.88
C ARG A 55 2.19 15.23 -11.53
N VAL A 56 1.50 14.80 -12.57
CA VAL A 56 1.79 13.59 -13.35
C VAL A 56 2.07 13.93 -14.80
N ASN A 57 2.75 13.05 -15.52
CA ASN A 57 3.00 13.18 -16.95
C ASN A 57 1.79 12.76 -17.81
N ALA A 58 0.73 12.22 -17.19
CA ALA A 58 -0.54 11.86 -17.83
C ALA A 58 -1.44 13.07 -18.09
N GLU A 59 -2.44 12.91 -18.96
CA GLU A 59 -3.59 13.82 -18.96
C GLU A 59 -4.25 13.80 -17.58
N LEU A 60 -4.62 14.96 -17.05
CA LEU A 60 -5.30 15.09 -15.76
C LEU A 60 -6.74 15.54 -15.97
N VAL A 61 -7.70 14.74 -15.49
CA VAL A 61 -9.10 15.12 -15.32
C VAL A 61 -9.33 15.46 -13.85
N PRO A 62 -9.44 16.76 -13.50
CA PRO A 62 -9.58 17.17 -12.12
C PRO A 62 -10.96 16.83 -11.54
N THR A 63 -10.99 16.11 -10.41
CA THR A 63 -12.23 15.84 -9.68
C THR A 63 -12.57 16.92 -8.67
N ILE A 64 -11.56 17.54 -8.10
CA ILE A 64 -11.61 18.74 -7.23
C ILE A 64 -10.41 19.62 -7.58
N ASP A 65 -10.46 20.90 -7.22
CA ASP A 65 -9.39 21.85 -7.57
C ASP A 65 -8.09 21.56 -6.83
N GLN A 66 -8.15 21.17 -5.54
CA GLN A 66 -7.02 20.89 -4.69
C GLN A 66 -7.34 19.71 -3.75
N ALA A 67 -6.36 18.86 -3.48
CA ALA A 67 -6.47 17.74 -2.55
C ALA A 67 -6.94 18.20 -1.16
N LEU A 68 -7.88 17.45 -0.58
CA LEU A 68 -8.58 17.85 0.64
C LEU A 68 -7.66 18.02 1.85
N TRP A 69 -6.69 17.11 2.00
CA TRP A 69 -5.77 17.20 3.15
C TRP A 69 -4.79 18.37 3.02
N SER A 70 -4.35 18.67 1.81
CA SER A 70 -3.50 19.85 1.54
C SER A 70 -4.26 21.17 1.77
N SER A 71 -5.59 21.18 1.53
CA SER A 71 -6.44 22.34 1.81
C SER A 71 -6.81 22.50 3.30
N GLY A 72 -6.40 21.56 4.16
CA GLY A 72 -6.74 21.54 5.58
C GLY A 72 -8.17 21.07 5.88
N MET A 73 -8.87 20.53 4.88
CA MET A 73 -10.24 20.00 5.07
C MET A 73 -10.22 18.85 6.07
N ARG A 74 -11.21 18.88 6.96
CA ARG A 74 -11.53 17.84 7.94
C ARG A 74 -13.03 17.61 7.95
N GLY A 75 -13.48 16.44 8.37
CA GLY A 75 -14.88 16.07 8.48
C GLY A 75 -15.33 15.07 7.42
N ASP A 76 -16.62 15.09 7.03
CA ASP A 76 -17.21 14.13 6.12
C ASP A 76 -16.68 14.31 4.68
N MET A 77 -15.98 13.30 4.18
CA MET A 77 -15.42 13.27 2.82
C MET A 77 -16.38 12.70 1.79
N THR A 78 -17.51 12.13 2.20
CA THR A 78 -18.49 11.46 1.33
C THR A 78 -18.96 12.32 0.16
N PRO A 79 -19.32 13.62 0.32
CA PRO A 79 -19.73 14.45 -0.83
C PRO A 79 -18.65 14.62 -1.89
N TYR A 80 -17.38 14.75 -1.47
CA TYR A 80 -16.26 14.89 -2.39
C TYR A 80 -15.97 13.58 -3.14
N LEU A 81 -16.08 12.44 -2.47
CA LEU A 81 -15.98 11.12 -3.11
C LEU A 81 -17.06 10.95 -4.17
N GLN A 82 -18.32 11.31 -3.87
CA GLN A 82 -19.41 11.23 -4.83
C GLN A 82 -19.16 12.11 -6.07
N VAL A 83 -18.70 13.34 -5.88
CA VAL A 83 -18.34 14.24 -7.01
C VAL A 83 -17.19 13.66 -7.81
N SER A 84 -16.17 13.10 -7.16
CA SER A 84 -15.02 12.46 -7.83
C SER A 84 -15.45 11.29 -8.70
N ILE A 85 -16.33 10.44 -8.16
CA ILE A 85 -16.87 9.29 -8.88
C ILE A 85 -17.69 9.77 -10.10
N GLU A 86 -18.59 10.72 -9.92
CA GLU A 86 -19.41 11.24 -11.01
C GLU A 86 -18.54 11.80 -12.15
N ARG A 87 -17.50 12.58 -11.84
CA ARG A 87 -16.59 13.12 -12.85
C ARG A 87 -15.79 12.02 -13.56
N ALA A 88 -15.39 10.98 -12.86
CA ALA A 88 -14.73 9.83 -13.47
C ALA A 88 -15.66 9.11 -14.46
N TRP A 89 -16.91 8.91 -14.09
CA TRP A 89 -17.89 8.23 -14.94
C TRP A 89 -18.38 9.09 -16.11
N ALA A 90 -18.39 10.40 -15.97
CA ALA A 90 -18.72 11.32 -17.07
C ALA A 90 -17.75 11.23 -18.28
N VAL A 91 -16.57 10.64 -18.09
CA VAL A 91 -15.56 10.46 -19.14
C VAL A 91 -15.22 8.98 -19.39
N CYS A 92 -15.99 8.05 -18.83
CA CYS A 92 -15.64 6.63 -18.82
C CYS A 92 -15.56 5.99 -20.22
N ASP A 93 -16.33 6.48 -21.20
CA ASP A 93 -16.34 6.00 -22.58
C ASP A 93 -15.06 6.34 -23.38
N ARG A 94 -14.19 7.16 -22.82
CA ARG A 94 -12.90 7.50 -23.43
C ARG A 94 -11.88 6.36 -23.33
N PHE A 95 -12.09 5.39 -22.45
CA PHE A 95 -11.09 4.41 -22.04
C PHE A 95 -11.43 2.99 -22.52
N ASP A 96 -10.41 2.18 -22.71
CA ASP A 96 -10.52 0.74 -22.95
C ASP A 96 -10.67 -0.03 -21.63
N VAL A 97 -10.12 0.53 -20.54
CA VAL A 97 -10.25 0.03 -19.17
C VAL A 97 -10.11 1.19 -18.17
N ILE A 98 -10.83 1.08 -17.06
CA ILE A 98 -10.70 2.00 -15.92
C ILE A 98 -10.15 1.21 -14.73
N HIS A 99 -9.13 1.76 -14.07
CA HIS A 99 -8.60 1.21 -12.82
C HIS A 99 -8.91 2.17 -11.66
N SER A 100 -9.74 1.73 -10.74
CA SER A 100 -10.16 2.51 -9.58
C SER A 100 -9.36 2.14 -8.34
N HIS A 101 -8.77 3.15 -7.69
CA HIS A 101 -8.11 3.07 -6.39
C HIS A 101 -8.97 3.67 -5.26
N LEU A 102 -10.30 3.68 -5.44
CA LEU A 102 -11.25 4.19 -4.46
C LEU A 102 -11.78 3.08 -3.53
N ASP A 103 -11.05 1.99 -3.36
CA ASP A 103 -11.51 0.80 -2.64
C ASP A 103 -12.95 0.41 -3.07
N THR A 104 -13.88 0.26 -2.14
CA THR A 104 -15.26 -0.18 -2.42
C THR A 104 -16.23 0.94 -2.78
N VAL A 105 -15.82 2.21 -2.66
CA VAL A 105 -16.74 3.37 -2.72
C VAL A 105 -17.38 3.52 -4.11
N SER A 106 -16.68 3.10 -5.18
CA SER A 106 -17.15 3.24 -6.56
C SER A 106 -17.85 2.00 -7.13
N PHE A 107 -18.09 0.95 -6.36
CA PHE A 107 -18.65 -0.32 -6.86
C PHE A 107 -20.02 -0.16 -7.53
N SER A 108 -20.95 0.60 -6.93
CA SER A 108 -22.28 0.82 -7.49
C SER A 108 -22.25 1.55 -8.83
N PHE A 109 -21.27 2.43 -9.05
CA PHE A 109 -21.05 3.08 -10.34
C PHE A 109 -20.39 2.14 -11.34
N ALA A 110 -19.38 1.38 -10.92
CA ALA A 110 -18.69 0.42 -11.76
C ALA A 110 -19.63 -0.64 -12.34
N ARG A 111 -20.62 -1.11 -11.54
CA ARG A 111 -21.66 -2.05 -12.00
C ARG A 111 -22.40 -1.59 -13.25
N HIS A 112 -22.56 -0.29 -13.45
CA HIS A 112 -23.31 0.30 -14.55
C HIS A 112 -22.44 1.00 -15.59
N CYS A 113 -21.12 0.98 -15.43
CA CYS A 113 -20.18 1.57 -16.38
C CYS A 113 -20.07 0.70 -17.65
N PRO A 114 -20.20 1.27 -18.86
CA PRO A 114 -20.04 0.51 -20.10
C PRO A 114 -18.60 0.08 -20.37
N THR A 115 -17.63 0.83 -19.84
CA THR A 115 -16.21 0.49 -19.89
C THR A 115 -15.86 -0.46 -18.74
N PRO A 116 -15.07 -1.53 -18.97
CA PRO A 116 -14.61 -2.40 -17.91
C PRO A 116 -13.90 -1.64 -16.80
N VAL A 117 -14.30 -1.85 -15.54
CA VAL A 117 -13.67 -1.25 -14.36
C VAL A 117 -13.06 -2.34 -13.50
N VAL A 118 -11.80 -2.18 -13.12
CA VAL A 118 -11.13 -2.99 -12.13
C VAL A 118 -10.81 -2.16 -10.88
N HIS A 119 -10.86 -2.75 -9.71
CA HIS A 119 -10.57 -2.08 -8.44
C HIS A 119 -9.40 -2.74 -7.75
N THR A 120 -8.38 -1.97 -7.40
CA THR A 120 -7.39 -2.41 -6.41
C THR A 120 -7.85 -1.98 -5.02
N LEU A 121 -7.97 -2.96 -4.11
CA LEU A 121 -8.32 -2.71 -2.72
C LEU A 121 -7.03 -2.55 -1.92
N HIS A 122 -6.84 -1.36 -1.30
CA HIS A 122 -5.62 -1.03 -0.57
C HIS A 122 -5.75 -1.24 0.95
N GLY A 123 -6.98 -1.26 1.44
CA GLY A 123 -7.31 -1.34 2.85
C GLY A 123 -7.57 -2.76 3.36
N ARG A 124 -7.96 -2.83 4.61
CA ARG A 124 -8.47 -4.05 5.26
C ARG A 124 -9.87 -4.39 4.77
N LEU A 125 -10.15 -5.68 4.65
CA LEU A 125 -11.45 -6.19 4.22
C LEU A 125 -12.31 -6.76 5.38
N ASP A 126 -11.76 -6.79 6.58
CA ASP A 126 -12.42 -7.24 7.81
C ASP A 126 -13.05 -6.09 8.62
N VAL A 127 -13.03 -4.88 8.07
CA VAL A 127 -13.67 -3.69 8.68
C VAL A 127 -15.20 -3.80 8.55
N PRO A 128 -15.98 -3.48 9.59
CA PRO A 128 -17.45 -3.52 9.54
C PRO A 128 -18.03 -2.81 8.31
N GLY A 129 -18.97 -3.45 7.63
CA GLY A 129 -19.60 -2.98 6.39
C GLY A 129 -18.88 -3.37 5.09
N ILE A 130 -17.58 -3.61 5.11
CA ILE A 130 -16.84 -4.06 3.91
C ILE A 130 -17.25 -5.47 3.49
N PRO A 131 -17.36 -6.46 4.40
CA PRO A 131 -17.85 -7.79 4.04
C PRO A 131 -19.21 -7.79 3.33
N GLU A 132 -20.15 -6.99 3.81
CA GLU A 132 -21.49 -6.87 3.24
C GLU A 132 -21.45 -6.23 1.85
N LEU A 133 -20.60 -5.21 1.63
CA LEU A 133 -20.38 -4.62 0.31
C LEU A 133 -19.77 -5.62 -0.66
N LEU A 134 -18.77 -6.37 -0.25
CA LEU A 134 -18.14 -7.40 -1.07
C LEU A 134 -19.13 -8.54 -1.41
N ASP A 135 -20.04 -8.88 -0.52
CA ASP A 135 -21.08 -9.86 -0.75
C ASP A 135 -22.14 -9.36 -1.75
N GLU A 136 -22.50 -8.07 -1.71
CA GLU A 136 -23.44 -7.47 -2.66
C GLU A 136 -22.84 -7.32 -4.06
N PHE A 137 -21.53 -7.02 -4.16
CA PHE A 137 -20.84 -6.70 -5.42
C PHE A 137 -19.84 -7.78 -5.85
N ARG A 138 -20.23 -9.06 -5.74
CA ARG A 138 -19.35 -10.22 -6.02
C ARG A 138 -18.80 -10.27 -7.44
N GLU A 139 -19.53 -9.70 -8.42
CA GLU A 139 -19.18 -9.69 -9.83
C GLU A 139 -18.08 -8.68 -10.18
N ILE A 140 -17.87 -7.64 -9.36
CA ILE A 140 -16.92 -6.57 -9.64
C ILE A 140 -15.49 -7.13 -9.72
N PRO A 141 -14.75 -6.84 -10.81
CA PRO A 141 -13.35 -7.25 -10.94
C PRO A 141 -12.48 -6.60 -9.89
N LEU A 142 -11.82 -7.41 -9.06
CA LEU A 142 -10.97 -6.97 -7.95
C LEU A 142 -9.53 -7.43 -8.14
N VAL A 143 -8.59 -6.57 -7.76
CA VAL A 143 -7.20 -6.92 -7.54
C VAL A 143 -6.89 -6.82 -6.06
N ALA A 144 -6.39 -7.90 -5.50
CA ALA A 144 -5.83 -7.92 -4.15
C ALA A 144 -4.35 -7.50 -4.19
N ILE A 145 -3.89 -6.83 -3.14
CA ILE A 145 -2.47 -6.46 -3.01
C ILE A 145 -1.65 -7.51 -2.25
N SER A 146 -2.31 -8.56 -1.76
CA SER A 146 -1.69 -9.72 -1.13
C SER A 146 -2.63 -10.94 -1.15
N GLN A 147 -2.06 -12.13 -1.01
CA GLN A 147 -2.86 -13.35 -0.85
C GLN A 147 -3.59 -13.35 0.49
N SER A 148 -3.00 -12.75 1.51
CA SER A 148 -3.62 -12.56 2.82
C SER A 148 -4.91 -11.76 2.73
N GLN A 149 -4.89 -10.65 1.99
CA GLN A 149 -6.09 -9.83 1.76
C GLN A 149 -7.18 -10.62 1.04
N ARG A 150 -6.84 -11.36 -0.01
CA ARG A 150 -7.78 -12.16 -0.80
C ARG A 150 -8.50 -13.24 0.00
N ARG A 151 -7.85 -13.80 1.04
CA ARG A 151 -8.43 -14.88 1.86
C ARG A 151 -9.67 -14.47 2.65
N TRP A 152 -9.89 -13.18 2.85
CA TRP A 152 -11.06 -12.69 3.59
C TRP A 152 -12.38 -12.92 2.86
N ARG A 153 -12.36 -12.89 1.50
CA ARG A 153 -13.53 -13.13 0.64
C ARG A 153 -13.09 -13.84 -0.64
N PRO A 154 -12.70 -15.11 -0.56
CA PRO A 154 -12.12 -15.83 -1.71
C PRO A 154 -13.15 -16.05 -2.86
N GLU A 155 -14.44 -15.93 -2.58
CA GLU A 155 -15.54 -16.08 -3.53
C GLU A 155 -15.80 -14.86 -4.41
N ASN A 156 -15.21 -13.70 -4.12
CA ASN A 156 -15.33 -12.52 -4.95
C ASN A 156 -14.56 -12.67 -6.27
N ASN A 157 -14.86 -11.81 -7.24
CA ASN A 157 -14.24 -11.84 -8.55
C ASN A 157 -12.79 -11.28 -8.53
N TRP A 158 -11.92 -11.99 -7.85
CA TRP A 158 -10.49 -11.66 -7.83
C TRP A 158 -9.84 -12.01 -9.17
N VAL A 159 -9.60 -11.00 -9.99
CA VAL A 159 -8.96 -11.18 -11.30
C VAL A 159 -7.45 -11.33 -11.21
N ALA A 160 -6.81 -10.79 -10.16
CA ALA A 160 -5.39 -10.96 -9.87
C ALA A 160 -5.09 -10.74 -8.38
N THR A 161 -3.89 -11.11 -7.96
CA THR A 161 -3.21 -10.58 -6.77
C THR A 161 -1.93 -9.92 -7.27
N VAL A 162 -1.82 -8.61 -7.13
CA VAL A 162 -0.67 -7.81 -7.61
C VAL A 162 0.03 -7.19 -6.41
N HIS A 163 1.23 -7.63 -6.12
CA HIS A 163 2.05 -7.02 -5.08
C HIS A 163 2.45 -5.60 -5.49
N HIS A 164 2.50 -4.67 -4.53
CA HIS A 164 3.00 -3.33 -4.79
C HIS A 164 4.47 -3.35 -5.19
N GLY A 165 4.80 -2.53 -6.19
CA GLY A 165 6.15 -2.27 -6.65
C GLY A 165 6.56 -0.82 -6.45
N LEU A 166 7.81 -0.60 -6.09
CA LEU A 166 8.43 0.72 -5.92
C LEU A 166 9.79 0.76 -6.64
N PRO A 167 10.36 1.96 -6.90
CA PRO A 167 11.69 2.11 -7.50
C PRO A 167 12.81 1.78 -6.50
N LEU A 168 12.78 0.56 -5.96
CA LEU A 168 13.61 0.07 -4.85
C LEU A 168 15.11 0.05 -5.16
N ALA A 169 15.49 -0.03 -6.42
CA ALA A 169 16.89 -0.02 -6.84
C ALA A 169 17.60 1.31 -6.55
N GLU A 170 16.84 2.39 -6.39
CA GLU A 170 17.36 3.74 -6.11
C GLU A 170 17.62 3.98 -4.61
N ALA A 171 17.10 3.12 -3.74
CA ALA A 171 17.25 3.25 -2.28
C ALA A 171 18.74 3.18 -1.87
N PRO A 172 19.17 3.96 -0.87
CA PRO A 172 20.53 3.87 -0.34
C PRO A 172 20.81 2.48 0.22
N PHE A 173 22.02 2.00 0.07
CA PHE A 173 22.42 0.67 0.55
C PHE A 173 23.22 0.76 1.84
N GLY A 174 22.73 0.16 2.92
CA GLY A 174 23.46 -0.02 4.18
C GLY A 174 24.16 -1.37 4.19
N ALA A 175 25.46 -1.39 3.92
CA ALA A 175 26.23 -2.64 3.80
C ALA A 175 26.44 -3.34 5.14
N GLU A 176 26.49 -2.59 6.23
CA GLU A 176 26.75 -3.09 7.58
C GLU A 176 25.54 -2.86 8.49
N PRO A 177 25.28 -3.76 9.45
CA PRO A 177 24.23 -3.54 10.45
C PRO A 177 24.57 -2.34 11.32
N GLY A 178 23.56 -1.53 11.62
CA GLY A 178 23.69 -0.40 12.55
C GLY A 178 23.52 -0.83 14.00
N GLU A 179 23.52 0.16 14.90
CA GLU A 179 23.42 -0.06 16.35
C GLU A 179 22.01 0.18 16.90
N TYR A 180 20.98 0.35 16.03
CA TYR A 180 19.62 0.67 16.45
C TYR A 180 18.60 -0.14 15.66
N LEU A 181 17.41 -0.29 16.25
CA LEU A 181 16.22 -0.80 15.57
C LEU A 181 15.42 0.38 14.99
N ALA A 182 14.86 0.22 13.80
CA ALA A 182 14.01 1.24 13.17
C ALA A 182 12.53 0.87 13.30
N PHE A 183 11.72 1.86 13.66
CA PHE A 183 10.26 1.80 13.56
C PHE A 183 9.78 2.92 12.63
N VAL A 184 9.02 2.55 11.59
CA VAL A 184 8.48 3.52 10.62
C VAL A 184 6.98 3.29 10.46
N GLY A 185 6.16 4.35 10.65
CA GLY A 185 4.72 4.20 10.48
C GLY A 185 3.87 5.30 11.11
N ARG A 186 2.80 4.89 11.81
CA ARG A 186 2.01 5.74 12.72
C ARG A 186 2.21 5.25 14.15
N VAL A 187 2.14 6.13 15.11
CA VAL A 187 2.07 5.73 16.52
C VAL A 187 0.63 5.31 16.80
N ALA A 188 0.29 4.10 16.40
CA ALA A 188 -1.06 3.57 16.53
C ALA A 188 -1.01 2.16 17.14
N PRO A 189 -2.01 1.75 17.96
CA PRO A 189 -1.99 0.46 18.66
C PRO A 189 -1.76 -0.72 17.73
N GLU A 190 -2.38 -0.67 16.55
CA GLU A 190 -2.24 -1.74 15.56
C GLU A 190 -0.84 -1.87 14.96
N LYS A 191 0.03 -0.85 15.09
CA LYS A 191 1.40 -0.87 14.56
C LYS A 191 2.43 -1.47 15.53
N GLY A 192 2.07 -1.67 16.81
CA GLY A 192 2.91 -2.36 17.78
C GLY A 192 4.15 -1.58 18.19
N VAL A 193 4.02 -0.26 18.38
CA VAL A 193 5.13 0.58 18.86
C VAL A 193 5.54 0.23 20.29
N ASP A 194 4.60 -0.23 21.11
CA ASP A 194 4.80 -0.74 22.45
C ASP A 194 5.69 -1.99 22.46
N ASP A 195 5.36 -3.00 21.65
CA ASP A 195 6.20 -4.19 21.45
C ASP A 195 7.58 -3.81 20.90
N ALA A 196 7.69 -2.83 20.03
CA ALA A 196 8.98 -2.35 19.50
C ALA A 196 9.85 -1.69 20.58
N VAL A 197 9.26 -0.87 21.46
CA VAL A 197 9.96 -0.27 22.62
C VAL A 197 10.41 -1.36 23.60
N GLU A 198 9.56 -2.34 23.89
CA GLU A 198 9.91 -3.45 24.79
C GLU A 198 11.04 -4.31 24.20
N LEU A 199 10.99 -4.60 22.90
CA LEU A 199 12.06 -5.31 22.19
C LEU A 199 13.39 -4.57 22.27
N ALA A 200 13.39 -3.27 22.03
CA ALA A 200 14.60 -2.43 22.12
C ALA A 200 15.23 -2.47 23.50
N ARG A 201 14.43 -2.33 24.56
CA ARG A 201 14.90 -2.44 25.95
C ARG A 201 15.46 -3.84 26.25
N ALA A 202 14.78 -4.90 25.82
CA ALA A 202 15.16 -6.26 26.08
C ALA A 202 16.46 -6.69 25.37
N THR A 203 16.75 -6.10 24.21
CA THR A 203 17.95 -6.40 23.42
C THR A 203 19.09 -5.41 23.62
N GLY A 204 18.84 -4.30 24.33
CA GLY A 204 19.83 -3.25 24.57
C GLY A 204 20.11 -2.35 23.37
N HIS A 205 19.28 -2.42 22.32
CA HIS A 205 19.33 -1.52 21.19
C HIS A 205 18.56 -0.22 21.48
N GLN A 206 18.93 0.88 20.84
CA GLN A 206 18.10 2.07 20.80
C GLN A 206 17.02 1.88 19.72
N LEU A 207 15.78 2.30 19.97
CA LEU A 207 14.73 2.36 18.97
C LEU A 207 14.68 3.75 18.34
N ARG A 208 14.81 3.85 17.02
CA ARG A 208 14.60 5.11 16.29
C ARG A 208 13.22 5.08 15.65
N ILE A 209 12.35 6.02 16.03
CA ILE A 209 10.94 6.06 15.66
C ILE A 209 10.71 7.20 14.67
N ALA A 210 10.45 6.88 13.40
CA ALA A 210 9.99 7.82 12.38
C ALA A 210 8.48 7.60 12.17
N ALA A 211 7.65 8.45 12.77
CA ALA A 211 6.22 8.20 12.82
C ALA A 211 5.36 9.46 12.78
N LYS A 212 4.14 9.31 12.25
CA LYS A 212 3.06 10.31 12.36
C LYS A 212 2.38 10.18 13.71
N VAL A 213 2.02 11.35 14.27
CA VAL A 213 1.21 11.48 15.49
C VAL A 213 0.24 12.64 15.27
N HIS A 214 -0.97 12.34 14.80
CA HIS A 214 -1.95 13.36 14.45
C HIS A 214 -3.26 13.21 15.22
N GLU A 215 -3.78 11.99 15.31
CA GLU A 215 -5.07 11.70 15.95
C GLU A 215 -4.91 11.67 17.47
N GLU A 216 -6.02 11.85 18.19
CA GLU A 216 -6.03 11.95 19.66
C GLU A 216 -5.53 10.65 20.32
N ASP A 217 -5.93 9.50 19.80
CA ASP A 217 -5.48 8.18 20.27
C ASP A 217 -3.99 7.94 20.00
N GLU A 218 -3.46 8.43 18.86
CA GLU A 218 -2.03 8.42 18.55
C GLU A 218 -1.23 9.30 19.53
N GLN A 219 -1.75 10.48 19.87
CA GLN A 219 -1.12 11.38 20.84
C GLN A 219 -1.12 10.78 22.25
N GLN A 220 -2.21 10.11 22.63
CA GLN A 220 -2.28 9.41 23.90
C GLN A 220 -1.25 8.28 23.97
N LEU A 221 -1.19 7.42 22.95
CA LEU A 221 -0.23 6.31 22.89
C LEU A 221 1.21 6.81 22.90
N PHE A 222 1.48 7.93 22.18
CA PHE A 222 2.79 8.58 22.22
C PHE A 222 3.17 8.98 23.65
N ALA A 223 2.28 9.66 24.36
CA ALA A 223 2.53 10.10 25.73
C ALA A 223 2.70 8.93 26.72
N GLU A 224 2.00 7.83 26.52
CA GLU A 224 2.03 6.67 27.43
C GLU A 224 3.20 5.73 27.15
N ILE A 225 3.65 5.57 25.92
CA ILE A 225 4.65 4.58 25.50
C ILE A 225 5.95 5.22 24.97
N VAL A 226 5.82 6.13 24.00
CA VAL A 226 6.99 6.66 23.30
C VAL A 226 7.73 7.67 24.15
N GLN A 227 7.02 8.59 24.81
CA GLN A 227 7.66 9.63 25.64
C GLN A 227 8.47 9.04 26.80
N PRO A 228 7.97 8.06 27.58
CA PRO A 228 8.78 7.38 28.60
C PRO A 228 10.04 6.68 28.06
N ALA A 229 9.96 6.13 26.83
CA ALA A 229 11.11 5.49 26.19
C ALA A 229 12.15 6.50 25.71
N ILE A 230 11.73 7.72 25.37
CA ILE A 230 12.65 8.84 25.08
C ILE A 230 13.31 9.30 26.38
N ASP A 231 12.54 9.45 27.46
CA ASP A 231 13.03 9.97 28.74
C ASP A 231 14.07 9.02 29.40
N ASP A 232 13.92 7.71 29.19
CA ASP A 232 14.88 6.71 29.70
C ASP A 232 16.03 6.40 28.72
N GLY A 233 16.01 6.98 27.51
CA GLY A 233 17.05 6.83 26.48
C GLY A 233 16.94 5.58 25.63
N SER A 234 15.90 4.74 25.80
CA SER A 234 15.69 3.53 25.00
C SER A 234 15.15 3.83 23.61
N ALA A 235 14.58 5.03 23.36
CA ALA A 235 14.13 5.46 22.05
C ALA A 235 14.50 6.88 21.71
N THR A 236 14.49 7.20 20.40
CA THR A 236 14.45 8.56 19.85
C THR A 236 13.28 8.72 18.91
N TYR A 237 12.71 9.92 18.86
CA TYR A 237 11.61 10.23 17.95
C TYR A 237 12.05 11.23 16.89
N GLU A 238 11.99 10.81 15.63
CA GLU A 238 12.46 11.58 14.46
C GLU A 238 11.35 12.41 13.80
N GLY A 239 10.09 12.23 14.26
CA GLY A 239 8.95 12.84 13.59
C GLY A 239 8.56 12.13 12.27
N GLU A 240 7.81 12.85 11.44
CA GLU A 240 7.51 12.41 10.08
C GLU A 240 8.68 12.78 9.16
N LEU A 241 9.37 11.77 8.62
CA LEU A 241 10.52 11.95 7.75
C LEU A 241 10.12 12.05 6.26
N ALA A 242 10.85 12.89 5.51
CA ALA A 242 10.84 12.83 4.05
C ALA A 242 11.42 11.48 3.56
N ALA A 243 11.14 11.14 2.31
CA ALA A 243 11.52 9.84 1.74
C ALA A 243 13.02 9.54 1.90
N ASP A 244 13.89 10.49 1.52
CA ASP A 244 15.35 10.30 1.59
C ASP A 244 15.87 10.14 3.03
N ASP A 245 15.28 10.86 3.99
CA ASP A 245 15.67 10.75 5.40
C ASP A 245 15.20 9.43 6.02
N ARG A 246 13.97 9.01 5.66
CA ARG A 246 13.44 7.70 6.04
C ARG A 246 14.30 6.56 5.48
N ASP A 247 14.68 6.64 4.22
CA ASP A 247 15.48 5.60 3.57
C ASP A 247 16.90 5.53 4.17
N ARG A 248 17.48 6.69 4.56
CA ARG A 248 18.74 6.73 5.33
C ARG A 248 18.58 6.13 6.73
N LEU A 249 17.47 6.40 7.41
CA LEU A 249 17.17 5.78 8.70
C LEU A 249 17.05 4.27 8.57
N LEU A 250 16.35 3.78 7.55
CA LEU A 250 16.23 2.34 7.30
C LEU A 250 17.59 1.72 6.97
N ALA A 251 18.38 2.33 6.08
CA ALA A 251 19.69 1.81 5.66
C ALA A 251 20.69 1.67 6.82
N GLY A 252 20.61 2.56 7.82
CA GLY A 252 21.50 2.55 8.99
C GLY A 252 21.02 1.69 10.15
N ALA A 253 19.88 1.00 10.06
CA ALA A 253 19.35 0.19 11.15
C ALA A 253 19.98 -1.23 11.17
N ALA A 254 20.04 -1.87 12.33
CA ALA A 254 20.32 -3.29 12.47
C ALA A 254 19.16 -4.12 11.88
N ALA A 255 17.94 -3.73 12.23
CA ALA A 255 16.70 -4.28 11.67
C ALA A 255 15.57 -3.25 11.73
N THR A 256 14.58 -3.40 10.86
CA THR A 256 13.30 -2.69 10.96
C THR A 256 12.28 -3.58 11.66
N VAL A 257 11.54 -3.04 12.63
CA VAL A 257 10.59 -3.78 13.45
C VAL A 257 9.15 -3.44 13.07
N MET A 258 8.34 -4.48 12.82
CA MET A 258 6.92 -4.39 12.46
C MET A 258 6.13 -5.42 13.28
N LEU A 259 5.94 -5.13 14.58
CA LEU A 259 5.41 -6.07 15.57
C LEU A 259 3.91 -5.94 15.82
N GLY A 260 3.22 -5.09 15.08
CA GLY A 260 1.77 -4.96 15.16
C GLY A 260 1.05 -6.28 14.93
N ALA A 261 0.07 -6.58 15.80
CA ALA A 261 -0.70 -7.82 15.71
C ALA A 261 -1.81 -7.78 14.62
N TRP A 262 -2.05 -6.63 14.02
CA TRP A 262 -3.07 -6.51 12.99
C TRP A 262 -2.62 -7.10 11.64
N PRO A 263 -3.56 -7.61 10.82
CA PRO A 263 -3.21 -8.16 9.52
C PRO A 263 -2.87 -7.02 8.53
N GLU A 264 -1.60 -6.67 8.43
CA GLU A 264 -1.13 -5.66 7.46
C GLU A 264 -1.59 -6.03 6.04
N PRO A 265 -2.26 -5.14 5.29
CA PRO A 265 -2.73 -5.46 3.93
C PRO A 265 -1.60 -5.72 2.95
N PHE A 266 -0.45 -5.03 3.09
CA PHE A 266 0.76 -5.26 2.30
C PHE A 266 2.04 -5.05 3.12
N GLY A 267 2.33 -3.82 3.56
CA GLY A 267 3.54 -3.49 4.31
C GLY A 267 4.64 -2.86 3.46
N LEU A 268 4.38 -1.68 2.88
CA LEU A 268 5.37 -0.95 2.08
C LEU A 268 6.69 -0.71 2.82
N VAL A 269 6.63 -0.43 4.12
CA VAL A 269 7.82 -0.24 4.96
C VAL A 269 8.73 -1.47 4.95
N ALA A 270 8.17 -2.69 4.88
CA ALA A 270 8.98 -3.90 4.80
C ALA A 270 9.81 -3.95 3.51
N ILE A 271 9.21 -3.68 2.36
CA ILE A 271 9.94 -3.69 1.08
C ILE A 271 10.92 -2.51 0.97
N GLU A 272 10.60 -1.36 1.53
CA GLU A 272 11.50 -0.20 1.62
C GLU A 272 12.72 -0.51 2.49
N SER A 273 12.52 -1.13 3.64
CA SER A 273 13.61 -1.58 4.51
C SER A 273 14.52 -2.60 3.81
N MET A 274 13.94 -3.67 3.27
CA MET A 274 14.70 -4.70 2.57
C MET A 274 15.46 -4.15 1.37
N ALA A 275 14.92 -3.14 0.68
CA ALA A 275 15.59 -2.46 -0.43
C ALA A 275 16.84 -1.71 0.00
N THR A 276 16.93 -1.24 1.24
CA THR A 276 18.17 -0.67 1.79
C THR A 276 19.15 -1.72 2.27
N GLY A 277 18.81 -3.00 2.18
CA GLY A 277 19.59 -4.12 2.73
C GLY A 277 19.25 -4.43 4.19
N THR A 278 18.35 -3.69 4.82
CA THR A 278 18.01 -3.87 6.22
C THR A 278 16.94 -4.95 6.41
N PRO A 279 17.23 -6.00 7.18
CA PRO A 279 16.27 -7.06 7.46
C PRO A 279 15.05 -6.56 8.22
N VAL A 280 13.92 -7.27 8.07
CA VAL A 280 12.67 -6.94 8.77
C VAL A 280 12.35 -7.99 9.81
N ILE A 281 12.08 -7.57 11.05
CA ILE A 281 11.51 -8.43 12.09
C ILE A 281 10.02 -8.10 12.17
N ALA A 282 9.19 -9.03 11.74
CA ALA A 282 7.76 -8.78 11.57
C ALA A 282 6.91 -9.82 12.31
N ARG A 283 5.80 -9.37 12.90
CA ARG A 283 4.76 -10.28 13.38
C ARG A 283 4.23 -11.10 12.19
N ARG A 284 4.05 -12.43 12.41
CA ARG A 284 3.48 -13.35 11.39
C ARG A 284 1.99 -13.08 11.20
N ALA A 285 1.65 -11.90 10.68
CA ALA A 285 0.27 -11.44 10.49
C ALA A 285 0.09 -10.77 9.13
N GLY A 286 -1.08 -10.95 8.54
CA GLY A 286 -1.43 -10.31 7.27
C GLY A 286 -0.47 -10.66 6.14
N ALA A 287 -0.17 -9.70 5.30
CA ALA A 287 0.72 -9.83 4.16
C ALA A 287 2.21 -9.96 4.56
N LEU A 288 2.61 -9.55 5.77
CA LEU A 288 4.01 -9.65 6.19
C LEU A 288 4.51 -11.11 6.14
N ALA A 289 3.61 -12.08 6.36
CA ALA A 289 3.92 -13.51 6.26
C ALA A 289 4.27 -13.98 4.82
N GLU A 290 3.93 -13.21 3.80
CA GLU A 290 4.26 -13.49 2.40
C GLU A 290 5.30 -12.50 1.81
N ILE A 291 5.46 -11.32 2.42
CA ILE A 291 6.43 -10.30 1.99
C ILE A 291 7.83 -10.62 2.54
N VAL A 292 7.93 -10.98 3.81
CA VAL A 292 9.21 -11.31 4.46
C VAL A 292 9.54 -12.80 4.24
N ASP A 293 10.67 -13.06 3.63
CA ASP A 293 11.22 -14.41 3.45
C ASP A 293 12.04 -14.78 4.69
N HIS A 294 11.43 -15.60 5.58
CA HIS A 294 11.99 -15.94 6.89
C HIS A 294 13.39 -16.56 6.79
N GLY A 295 14.36 -15.99 7.50
CA GLY A 295 15.76 -16.39 7.47
C GLY A 295 16.54 -15.92 6.24
N ARG A 296 15.93 -15.13 5.33
CA ARG A 296 16.60 -14.60 4.14
C ARG A 296 16.48 -13.08 4.00
N THR A 297 15.28 -12.53 4.15
CA THR A 297 15.07 -11.07 4.10
C THR A 297 14.66 -10.49 5.45
N GLY A 298 14.52 -11.35 6.45
CA GLY A 298 14.11 -10.99 7.79
C GLY A 298 13.55 -12.18 8.55
N PHE A 299 12.85 -11.89 9.62
CA PHE A 299 12.30 -12.94 10.50
C PHE A 299 10.82 -12.68 10.80
N LEU A 300 10.03 -13.74 10.66
CA LEU A 300 8.63 -13.76 11.05
C LEU A 300 8.54 -14.33 12.46
N VAL A 301 7.92 -13.60 13.38
CA VAL A 301 7.85 -13.92 14.80
C VAL A 301 6.41 -13.96 15.29
N ASP A 302 6.15 -14.79 16.30
CA ASP A 302 4.82 -14.93 16.90
C ASP A 302 4.72 -14.22 18.26
N ASP A 303 5.87 -13.96 18.91
CA ASP A 303 5.94 -13.24 20.19
C ASP A 303 7.26 -12.45 20.36
N LEU A 304 7.38 -11.73 21.48
CA LEU A 304 8.57 -10.93 21.81
C LEU A 304 9.82 -11.77 22.10
N GLN A 305 9.67 -13.00 22.57
CA GLN A 305 10.79 -13.90 22.82
C GLN A 305 11.47 -14.30 21.51
N GLU A 306 10.66 -14.68 20.52
CA GLU A 306 11.16 -14.94 19.16
C GLU A 306 11.77 -13.67 18.53
N ALA A 307 11.14 -12.49 18.74
CA ALA A 307 11.67 -11.22 18.26
C ALA A 307 13.06 -10.89 18.85
N GLN A 308 13.30 -11.17 20.13
CA GLN A 308 14.62 -10.97 20.76
C GLN A 308 15.70 -11.86 20.13
N LEU A 309 15.37 -13.09 19.78
CA LEU A 309 16.30 -13.99 19.09
C LEU A 309 16.54 -13.50 17.65
N ALA A 310 15.45 -13.10 16.98
CA ALA A 310 15.48 -12.60 15.61
C ALA A 310 16.37 -11.35 15.43
N VAL A 311 16.51 -10.47 16.45
CA VAL A 311 17.41 -9.31 16.36
C VAL A 311 18.84 -9.77 16.10
N ARG A 312 19.36 -10.73 16.84
CA ARG A 312 20.73 -11.24 16.67
C ARG A 312 20.92 -11.97 15.34
N GLU A 313 19.93 -12.75 14.95
CA GLU A 313 19.98 -13.49 13.68
C GLU A 313 19.88 -12.54 12.48
N ALA A 314 19.18 -11.40 12.61
CA ALA A 314 19.04 -10.39 11.57
C ALA A 314 20.39 -9.69 11.28
N GLU A 315 21.22 -9.47 12.30
CA GLU A 315 22.55 -8.88 12.15
C GLU A 315 23.52 -9.76 11.32
N GLU A 316 23.27 -11.08 11.27
CA GLU A 316 24.07 -12.06 10.53
C GLU A 316 23.63 -12.23 9.06
N LEU A 317 22.50 -11.64 8.66
CA LEU A 317 21.99 -11.78 7.30
C LEU A 317 22.85 -11.00 6.28
N ASP A 318 23.05 -11.61 5.10
CA ASP A 318 23.68 -10.95 3.95
C ASP A 318 22.76 -9.83 3.43
N ARG A 319 23.08 -8.60 3.78
CA ARG A 319 22.32 -7.40 3.41
C ARG A 319 22.23 -7.18 1.90
N ALA A 320 23.24 -7.60 1.14
CA ALA A 320 23.22 -7.54 -0.31
C ALA A 320 22.18 -8.52 -0.90
N GLU A 321 22.07 -9.71 -0.31
CA GLU A 321 21.04 -10.70 -0.69
C GLU A 321 19.64 -10.21 -0.28
N VAL A 322 19.47 -9.62 0.92
CA VAL A 322 18.21 -9.00 1.36
C VAL A 322 17.73 -7.99 0.33
N ARG A 323 18.60 -7.05 -0.06
CA ARG A 323 18.30 -6.03 -1.09
C ARG A 323 17.96 -6.67 -2.43
N ARG A 324 18.78 -7.58 -2.91
CA ARG A 324 18.59 -8.23 -4.22
C ARG A 324 17.21 -8.87 -4.33
N LEU A 325 16.80 -9.61 -3.31
CA LEU A 325 15.51 -10.30 -3.26
C LEU A 325 14.34 -9.30 -3.23
N ALA A 326 14.46 -8.20 -2.48
CA ALA A 326 13.43 -7.18 -2.42
C ALA A 326 13.26 -6.47 -3.77
N VAL A 327 14.36 -6.05 -4.40
CA VAL A 327 14.35 -5.37 -5.70
C VAL A 327 13.81 -6.28 -6.80
N GLU A 328 14.18 -7.56 -6.81
CA GLU A 328 13.66 -8.52 -7.79
C GLU A 328 12.16 -8.76 -7.66
N ARG A 329 11.65 -8.90 -6.42
CA ARG A 329 10.25 -9.28 -6.18
C ARG A 329 9.27 -8.11 -6.24
N PHE A 330 9.70 -6.92 -5.84
CA PHE A 330 8.84 -5.76 -5.62
C PHE A 330 9.22 -4.56 -6.49
N SER A 331 9.73 -4.83 -7.69
CA SER A 331 10.02 -3.80 -8.68
C SER A 331 8.73 -3.19 -9.26
N VAL A 332 8.84 -1.96 -9.77
CA VAL A 332 7.76 -1.31 -10.52
C VAL A 332 7.40 -2.16 -11.75
N ASP A 333 8.40 -2.67 -12.47
CA ASP A 333 8.19 -3.51 -13.65
C ASP A 333 7.34 -4.73 -13.35
N SER A 334 7.67 -5.50 -12.29
CA SER A 334 6.90 -6.69 -11.90
C SER A 334 5.44 -6.35 -11.58
N MET A 335 5.19 -5.25 -10.88
CA MET A 335 3.84 -4.80 -10.56
C MET A 335 3.07 -4.43 -11.84
N VAL A 336 3.69 -3.66 -12.72
CA VAL A 336 3.02 -3.16 -13.93
C VAL A 336 2.79 -4.27 -14.95
N ASP A 337 3.71 -5.25 -15.09
CA ASP A 337 3.48 -6.43 -15.93
C ASP A 337 2.18 -7.16 -15.55
N GLU A 338 1.93 -7.35 -14.25
CA GLU A 338 0.72 -7.98 -13.76
C GLU A 338 -0.53 -7.13 -14.02
N TYR A 339 -0.46 -5.80 -13.84
CA TYR A 339 -1.57 -4.90 -14.16
C TYR A 339 -1.85 -4.84 -15.65
N GLU A 340 -0.85 -4.76 -16.52
CA GLU A 340 -1.06 -4.80 -17.97
C GLU A 340 -1.77 -6.07 -18.40
N ALA A 341 -1.38 -7.23 -17.85
CA ALA A 341 -2.05 -8.49 -18.13
C ALA A 341 -3.54 -8.46 -17.72
N VAL A 342 -3.87 -7.81 -16.60
CA VAL A 342 -5.26 -7.59 -16.17
C VAL A 342 -5.99 -6.69 -17.15
N TYR A 343 -5.40 -5.53 -17.53
CA TYR A 343 -6.04 -4.56 -18.41
C TYR A 343 -6.34 -5.14 -19.78
N ARG A 344 -5.37 -5.82 -20.41
CA ARG A 344 -5.55 -6.46 -21.72
C ARG A 344 -6.68 -7.51 -21.69
N ARG A 345 -6.76 -8.32 -20.64
CA ARG A 345 -7.81 -9.31 -20.47
C ARG A 345 -9.20 -8.65 -20.34
N LEU A 346 -9.31 -7.57 -19.59
CA LEU A 346 -10.57 -6.85 -19.40
C LEU A 346 -10.99 -6.11 -20.68
N ALA A 347 -10.08 -5.40 -21.35
CA ALA A 347 -10.33 -4.70 -22.60
C ALA A 347 -10.75 -5.66 -23.74
N ALA A 348 -10.20 -6.86 -23.77
CA ALA A 348 -10.58 -7.88 -24.75
C ALA A 348 -11.98 -8.50 -24.51
N GLY A 349 -12.71 -8.08 -23.47
CA GLY A 349 -14.06 -8.59 -23.16
C GLY A 349 -14.08 -10.04 -22.66
N SER A 350 -12.97 -10.60 -22.24
CA SER A 350 -12.84 -11.97 -21.72
C SER A 350 -13.34 -12.14 -20.28
N VAL A 351 -14.10 -11.17 -19.75
CA VAL A 351 -14.88 -11.35 -18.52
C VAL A 351 -16.13 -12.15 -18.88
N ASP A 352 -16.29 -13.32 -18.29
CA ASP A 352 -17.42 -14.24 -18.53
C ASP A 352 -18.76 -13.49 -18.36
N PRO A 353 -19.55 -13.28 -19.45
CA PRO A 353 -20.81 -12.55 -19.38
C PRO A 353 -21.87 -13.21 -18.47
N SER A 354 -21.68 -14.50 -18.12
CA SER A 354 -22.60 -15.23 -17.25
C SER A 354 -22.52 -14.77 -15.77
N ARG A 355 -21.48 -14.01 -15.40
CA ARG A 355 -21.30 -13.44 -14.06
C ARG A 355 -21.85 -12.01 -13.92
N SER A 356 -22.26 -11.37 -15.02
CA SER A 356 -22.76 -9.99 -15.02
C SER A 356 -24.24 -9.82 -14.70
N ALA A 357 -25.00 -10.91 -14.53
CA ALA A 357 -26.39 -10.86 -14.11
C ALA A 357 -26.48 -10.88 -12.58
N GLY A 358 -26.35 -9.72 -11.97
CA GLY A 358 -26.76 -9.53 -10.57
C GLY A 358 -28.24 -9.90 -10.39
N PRO A 359 -28.69 -10.30 -9.18
CA PRO A 359 -30.07 -10.69 -8.95
C PRO A 359 -31.01 -9.56 -9.33
N VAL A 360 -31.94 -9.86 -10.25
CA VAL A 360 -33.08 -8.97 -10.53
C VAL A 360 -33.85 -8.82 -9.23
N LEU A 361 -33.77 -7.65 -8.60
CA LEU A 361 -34.60 -7.32 -7.46
C LEU A 361 -36.06 -7.35 -7.90
N THR A 362 -36.77 -8.44 -7.62
CA THR A 362 -38.21 -8.44 -7.68
C THR A 362 -38.75 -7.59 -6.53
N PRO A 363 -39.57 -6.54 -6.80
CA PRO A 363 -40.18 -5.76 -5.74
C PRO A 363 -41.05 -6.68 -4.86
N ARG A 364 -40.87 -6.60 -3.55
CA ARG A 364 -41.78 -7.18 -2.56
C ARG A 364 -42.96 -6.27 -2.32
#